data_49104be526fc7266c5d50ba02d02b147
#
_entry.id   49104be526fc7266c5d50ba02d02b147
#
_cell.length_a   1.000
_cell.length_b   1.000
_cell.length_c   1.000
_cell.angle_alpha   90.00
_cell.angle_beta   90.00
_cell.angle_gamma   90.00
#
_symmetry.space_group_name_H-M   'P 1'
#
loop_
_entity.id
_entity.type
_entity.pdbx_description
1 polymer ?
#
loop_
_entity_poly.entity_id
_entity_poly.type
_entity_poly.pdbx_seq_one_letter_code
_entity_poly.pdbx_strand_id
1 'polypeptide(L)'
;MRKYEVTFIFRAESDKLEQGKTFVKDVLTKASANFLEEKDVGERTLAYEIKKQTKGHYYYFTLEMNPAVLDSVEKEIRLNSEVLKFLFVKLDD
;
A
#
# COMPACT_ATOMS: atom_id res chain seq x y z
N MET A 1 -19.60 -0.22 -3.96
CA MET A 1 -18.24 -0.34 -3.40
C MET A 1 -17.76 -1.77 -3.45
N ARG A 2 -16.47 -1.93 -3.67
CA ARG A 2 -15.84 -3.25 -3.66
C ARG A 2 -14.88 -3.36 -2.49
N LYS A 3 -14.73 -4.56 -1.96
CA LYS A 3 -13.79 -4.83 -0.89
C LYS A 3 -12.45 -5.28 -1.50
N TYR A 4 -11.37 -4.71 -1.00
CA TYR A 4 -10.02 -5.02 -1.45
C TYR A 4 -9.13 -5.33 -0.27
N GLU A 5 -8.19 -6.23 -0.50
CA GLU A 5 -7.04 -6.42 0.38
C GLU A 5 -5.85 -5.84 -0.37
N VAL A 6 -5.10 -4.97 0.27
CA VAL A 6 -3.93 -4.39 -0.35
C VAL A 6 -2.70 -4.65 0.50
N THR A 7 -1.66 -5.15 -0.14
CA THR A 7 -0.35 -5.35 0.47
C THR A 7 0.56 -4.26 -0.03
N PHE A 8 1.21 -3.56 0.90
CA PHE A 8 2.25 -2.60 0.56
C PHE A 8 3.58 -3.10 1.08
N ILE A 9 4.64 -2.86 0.30
CA ILE A 9 6.02 -3.02 0.77
C ILE A 9 6.62 -1.63 0.72
N PHE A 10 6.90 -1.07 1.90
CA PHE A 10 7.51 0.25 2.04
C PHE A 10 9.01 0.13 2.26
N ARG A 11 9.73 1.23 2.04
CA ARG A 11 11.13 1.30 2.46
C ARG A 11 11.20 1.09 3.98
N ALA A 12 12.22 0.35 4.41
CA ALA A 12 12.32 -0.07 5.81
C ALA A 12 12.83 1.00 6.77
N GLU A 13 13.50 2.04 6.28
CA GLU A 13 13.98 3.13 7.13
C GLU A 13 12.79 3.82 7.79
N SER A 14 12.84 4.05 9.10
CA SER A 14 11.68 4.49 9.86
C SER A 14 11.05 5.79 9.36
N ASP A 15 11.87 6.77 8.95
CA ASP A 15 11.36 8.02 8.39
C ASP A 15 10.68 7.81 7.03
N LYS A 16 11.25 6.94 6.19
CA LYS A 16 10.69 6.62 4.88
C LYS A 16 9.41 5.80 5.01
N LEU A 17 9.37 4.88 5.96
CA LEU A 17 8.17 4.10 6.24
C LEU A 17 7.01 5.02 6.62
N GLU A 18 7.24 5.97 7.53
CA GLU A 18 6.20 6.90 7.93
C GLU A 18 5.72 7.78 6.78
N GLN A 19 6.64 8.26 5.95
CA GLN A 19 6.29 9.05 4.77
C GLN A 19 5.43 8.24 3.80
N GLY A 20 5.83 6.99 3.54
CA GLY A 20 5.08 6.12 2.63
C GLY A 20 3.69 5.79 3.15
N LYS A 21 3.58 5.46 4.43
CA LYS A 21 2.28 5.18 5.06
C LYS A 21 1.35 6.38 5.00
N THR A 22 1.87 7.54 5.36
CA THR A 22 1.09 8.79 5.32
C THR A 22 0.59 9.07 3.92
N PHE A 23 1.46 8.91 2.93
CA PHE A 23 1.13 9.16 1.54
C PHE A 23 0.00 8.24 1.06
N VAL A 24 0.13 6.92 1.29
CA VAL A 24 -0.89 5.99 0.79
C VAL A 24 -2.23 6.17 1.53
N LYS A 25 -2.19 6.48 2.81
CA LYS A 25 -3.42 6.76 3.57
C LYS A 25 -4.11 8.00 3.04
N ASP A 26 -3.35 9.04 2.71
CA ASP A 26 -3.90 10.26 2.09
C ASP A 26 -4.55 9.98 0.75
N VAL A 27 -3.86 9.26 -0.12
CA VAL A 27 -4.39 8.92 -1.44
C VAL A 27 -5.69 8.14 -1.32
N LEU A 28 -5.72 7.13 -0.44
CA LEU A 28 -6.89 6.30 -0.24
C LEU A 28 -8.03 7.08 0.41
N THR A 29 -7.73 7.95 1.35
CA THR A 29 -8.74 8.79 2.01
C THR A 29 -9.39 9.75 1.00
N LYS A 30 -8.59 10.37 0.14
CA LYS A 30 -9.09 11.26 -0.92
C LYS A 30 -9.95 10.52 -1.93
N ALA A 31 -9.69 9.23 -2.12
CA ALA A 31 -10.48 8.37 -2.99
C ALA A 31 -11.73 7.82 -2.29
N SER A 32 -12.01 8.29 -1.08
CA SER A 32 -13.14 7.87 -0.26
C SER A 32 -13.11 6.39 0.11
N ALA A 33 -11.93 5.84 0.27
CA ALA A 33 -11.79 4.46 0.75
C ALA A 33 -12.21 4.37 2.21
N ASN A 34 -12.91 3.30 2.54
CA ASN A 34 -13.29 3.00 3.91
C ASN A 34 -12.38 1.90 4.44
N PHE A 35 -11.51 2.23 5.40
CA PHE A 35 -10.57 1.27 5.98
C PHE A 35 -11.31 0.35 6.95
N LEU A 36 -11.22 -0.96 6.72
CA LEU A 36 -11.85 -1.97 7.56
C LEU A 36 -10.85 -2.59 8.52
N GLU A 37 -9.62 -2.80 8.06
CA GLU A 37 -8.58 -3.46 8.85
C GLU A 37 -7.21 -2.96 8.41
N GLU A 38 -6.29 -2.91 9.35
CA GLU A 38 -4.91 -2.50 9.10
C GLU A 38 -4.00 -3.42 9.90
N LYS A 39 -2.96 -3.96 9.26
CA LYS A 39 -2.03 -4.86 9.92
C LYS A 39 -0.59 -4.55 9.54
N ASP A 40 0.22 -4.25 10.53
CA ASP A 40 1.66 -4.08 10.38
C ASP A 40 2.32 -5.45 10.47
N VAL A 41 2.85 -5.93 9.36
CA VAL A 41 3.50 -7.25 9.30
C VAL A 41 4.96 -7.16 9.72
N GLY A 42 5.59 -5.99 9.53
CA GLY A 42 6.96 -5.77 9.93
C GLY A 42 7.96 -5.89 8.80
N GLU A 43 9.22 -5.72 9.16
CA GLU A 43 10.32 -5.74 8.21
C GLU A 43 10.62 -7.18 7.77
N ARG A 44 10.88 -7.35 6.46
CA ARG A 44 11.23 -8.65 5.88
C ARG A 44 12.36 -8.46 4.86
N THR A 45 13.21 -9.47 4.74
CA THR A 45 14.17 -9.53 3.65
C THR A 45 13.42 -9.86 2.36
N LEU A 46 13.68 -9.10 1.30
CA LEU A 46 13.03 -9.31 0.01
C LEU A 46 13.65 -10.50 -0.70
N ALA A 47 12.82 -11.24 -1.45
CA ALA A 47 13.30 -12.38 -2.24
C ALA A 47 14.25 -11.93 -3.35
N TYR A 48 14.07 -10.71 -3.84
CA TYR A 48 14.95 -10.09 -4.83
C TYR A 48 14.94 -8.59 -4.56
N GLU A 49 15.98 -7.92 -5.05
CA GLU A 49 16.15 -6.48 -4.83
C GLU A 49 15.06 -5.70 -5.56
N ILE A 50 14.43 -4.74 -4.86
CA ILE A 50 13.45 -3.83 -5.44
C ILE A 50 13.93 -2.41 -5.20
N LYS A 51 14.08 -1.61 -6.27
CA LYS A 51 14.56 -0.22 -6.20
C LYS A 51 15.83 -0.11 -5.35
N LYS A 52 16.75 -1.07 -5.53
CA LYS A 52 18.02 -1.15 -4.81
C LYS A 52 17.89 -1.40 -3.31
N GLN A 53 16.71 -1.89 -2.88
CA GLN A 53 16.48 -2.25 -1.49
C GLN A 53 16.46 -3.77 -1.35
N THR A 54 17.10 -4.28 -0.30
CA THR A 54 17.10 -5.72 0.01
C THR A 54 16.11 -6.07 1.12
N LYS A 55 15.60 -5.06 1.81
CA LYS A 55 14.60 -5.21 2.87
C LYS A 55 13.44 -4.30 2.61
N GLY A 56 12.27 -4.67 3.11
CA GLY A 56 11.07 -3.86 3.03
C GLY A 56 10.19 -4.06 4.24
N HIS A 57 9.32 -3.11 4.48
CA HIS A 57 8.35 -3.19 5.58
C HIS A 57 6.99 -3.51 4.99
N TYR A 58 6.44 -4.65 5.37
CA TYR A 58 5.15 -5.15 4.85
C TYR A 58 4.00 -4.64 5.68
N TYR A 59 2.94 -4.23 4.99
CA TYR A 59 1.76 -3.64 5.61
C TYR A 59 0.52 -4.07 4.83
N TYR A 60 -0.52 -4.49 5.56
CA TYR A 60 -1.79 -4.89 4.95
C TYR A 60 -2.91 -3.94 5.33
N PHE A 61 -3.78 -3.67 4.34
CA PHE A 61 -5.05 -3.02 4.60
C PHE A 61 -6.16 -3.86 3.99
N THR A 62 -7.30 -3.92 4.68
CA THR A 62 -8.55 -4.35 4.07
C THR A 62 -9.42 -3.10 4.01
N LEU A 63 -9.97 -2.82 2.85
CA LEU A 63 -10.73 -1.59 2.65
C LEU A 63 -11.83 -1.78 1.62
N GLU A 64 -12.77 -0.84 1.63
CA GLU A 64 -13.81 -0.75 0.60
C GLU A 64 -13.59 0.50 -0.21
N MET A 65 -13.76 0.40 -1.52
CA MET A 65 -13.50 1.53 -2.42
C MET A 65 -14.29 1.34 -3.71
N ASN A 66 -14.65 2.44 -4.34
CA ASN A 66 -15.29 2.40 -5.64
C ASN A 66 -14.26 1.88 -6.67
N PRO A 67 -14.59 0.79 -7.39
CA PRO A 67 -13.65 0.24 -8.37
C PRO A 67 -13.29 1.21 -9.50
N ALA A 68 -14.13 2.20 -9.75
CA ALA A 68 -13.88 3.19 -10.80
C ALA A 68 -12.64 4.05 -10.53
N VAL A 69 -12.23 4.20 -9.26
CA VAL A 69 -11.06 5.03 -8.91
C VAL A 69 -9.77 4.22 -8.74
N LEU A 70 -9.84 2.90 -8.86
CA LEU A 70 -8.68 2.04 -8.59
C LEU A 70 -7.49 2.39 -9.47
N ASP A 71 -7.70 2.56 -10.77
CA ASP A 71 -6.59 2.88 -11.69
C ASP A 71 -5.89 4.17 -11.33
N SER A 72 -6.63 5.22 -11.00
CA SER A 72 -6.02 6.50 -10.64
C SER A 72 -5.29 6.42 -9.31
N VAL A 73 -5.83 5.65 -8.35
CA VAL A 73 -5.19 5.41 -7.07
C VAL A 73 -3.85 4.69 -7.26
N GLU A 74 -3.84 3.62 -8.05
CA GLU A 74 -2.61 2.87 -8.32
C GLU A 74 -1.55 3.72 -9.01
N LYS A 75 -1.96 4.54 -9.98
CA LYS A 75 -1.04 5.43 -10.69
C LYS A 75 -0.39 6.43 -9.73
N GLU A 76 -1.17 6.99 -8.83
CA GLU A 76 -0.67 7.97 -7.87
C GLU A 76 0.29 7.33 -6.88
N ILE A 77 -0.03 6.14 -6.39
CA ILE A 77 0.84 5.42 -5.46
C ILE A 77 2.17 5.03 -6.13
N ARG A 78 2.13 4.65 -7.42
CA ARG A 78 3.34 4.29 -8.16
C ARG A 78 4.36 5.42 -8.28
N LEU A 79 3.92 6.66 -8.16
CA LEU A 79 4.82 7.81 -8.23
C LEU A 79 5.64 8.03 -6.96
N ASN A 80 5.27 7.37 -5.86
CA ASN A 80 5.94 7.56 -4.58
C ASN A 80 7.12 6.59 -4.43
N SER A 81 8.32 7.14 -4.20
CA SER A 81 9.54 6.35 -4.11
C SER A 81 9.67 5.55 -2.81
N GLU A 82 8.92 5.90 -1.78
CA GLU A 82 8.93 5.16 -0.51
C GLU A 82 8.11 3.88 -0.57
N VAL A 83 7.27 3.72 -1.59
CA VAL A 83 6.51 2.49 -1.83
C VAL A 83 7.31 1.63 -2.81
N LEU A 84 7.84 0.51 -2.33
CA LEU A 84 8.65 -0.38 -3.16
C LEU A 84 7.78 -1.23 -4.08
N LYS A 85 6.65 -1.70 -3.55
CA LYS A 85 5.74 -2.56 -4.30
C LYS A 85 4.37 -2.54 -3.61
N PHE A 86 3.32 -2.77 -4.39
CA PHE A 86 1.98 -2.92 -3.84
C PHE A 86 1.15 -3.82 -4.73
N LEU A 87 0.12 -4.42 -4.13
CA LEU A 87 -0.81 -5.29 -4.84
C LEU A 87 -2.21 -5.13 -4.25
N PHE A 88 -3.16 -4.75 -5.09
CA PHE A 88 -4.59 -4.73 -4.72
C PHE A 88 -5.21 -6.04 -5.19
N VAL A 89 -5.88 -6.72 -4.28
CA VAL A 89 -6.61 -7.95 -4.57
C VAL A 89 -8.09 -7.71 -4.25
N LYS A 90 -8.94 -7.88 -5.25
CA LYS A 90 -10.38 -7.77 -5.06
C LYS A 90 -10.87 -9.00 -4.30
N LEU A 91 -11.55 -8.76 -3.19
CA LEU A 91 -12.13 -9.85 -2.41
C LEU A 91 -13.52 -10.17 -2.90
N ASP A 92 -13.82 -11.44 -3.00
CA ASP A 92 -15.17 -11.88 -3.36
C ASP A 92 -16.08 -11.80 -2.14
N ASP A 93 -17.30 -11.46 -2.38
CA ASP A 93 -18.32 -11.41 -1.34
C ASP A 93 -18.87 -12.80 -1.04
#